data_2755e63171865969521e59216262ac5a
#
_entry.id   2755e63171865969521e59216262ac5a
#
_cell.length_a   1.000
_cell.length_b   1.000
_cell.length_c   1.000
_cell.angle_alpha   90.00
_cell.angle_beta   90.00
_cell.angle_gamma   90.00
#
_symmetry.space_group_name_H-M   'P 1'
#
loop_
_entity.id
_entity.type
_entity.pdbx_description
1 polymer ?
#
loop_
_entity_poly.entity_id
_entity_poly.type
_entity_poly.pdbx_seq_one_letter_code
_entity_poly.pdbx_strand_id
1 'polypeptide(L)'
;MHKKNALALAVLLALGAGHAGAVSLNQAYQAALKNDPAYRMNFYENEAAKENQVLGRSQLLPNVSASFSGSKNVADQETIAGSTVLPPTHPRYISRSSVVQVRQPILNLDAIARYRQGKVQSQQGEATFEANTNEVALRVVGAYCDALFADDQVALSRVQRDMYLEQQKVNQRLFEKGEGTKTDMLETKARLDLAEAQLVEAEDNAVAMRNTLAGVIGMDPGNLDRLGEQFSIPELKPTSFEAWRDLALQNNHELEAARLAVENARLQITREKAGHYPRVDLVASYSKGQSEQLNTYNQGTVNRSIGVQVNVPLYAGGAVNATTRQAAAGYERARADLDQRTNKVTVELRKALSLVQSSVRKIDALVKAVESSKLLMVATEQSIKGGVRINLDMLNAQQQLYTSQRDLAQARYSYLLAVLRLRAAAGTLTDTDIRQVAAYFH
;
A
#
# COMPACT_ATOMS: atom_id res chain seq x y z
N MET A 1 -13.14 4.28 -53.20
CA MET A 1 -12.09 4.18 -52.16
C MET A 1 -12.58 3.63 -50.80
N HIS A 2 -13.72 2.88 -50.73
CA HIS A 2 -14.30 2.45 -49.44
C HIS A 2 -14.15 0.93 -49.09
N LYS A 3 -13.53 0.13 -49.96
CA LYS A 3 -13.36 -1.32 -49.73
C LYS A 3 -12.01 -1.73 -49.09
N LYS A 4 -11.01 -0.85 -49.08
CA LYS A 4 -9.68 -1.18 -48.45
C LYS A 4 -9.61 -0.89 -46.97
N ASN A 5 -10.47 -0.07 -46.39
CA ASN A 5 -10.48 0.26 -44.96
C ASN A 5 -11.25 -0.76 -44.12
N ALA A 6 -12.16 -1.56 -44.71
CA ALA A 6 -12.88 -2.59 -44.02
C ALA A 6 -12.03 -3.83 -43.73
N LEU A 7 -11.02 -4.12 -44.56
CA LEU A 7 -10.10 -5.26 -44.33
C LEU A 7 -9.07 -4.95 -43.26
N ALA A 8 -8.62 -3.71 -43.12
CA ALA A 8 -7.70 -3.28 -42.06
C ALA A 8 -8.35 -3.28 -40.68
N LEU A 9 -9.65 -2.97 -40.59
CA LEU A 9 -10.38 -3.02 -39.32
C LEU A 9 -10.68 -4.46 -38.88
N ALA A 10 -10.91 -5.39 -39.80
CA ALA A 10 -11.12 -6.80 -39.51
C ALA A 10 -9.84 -7.53 -39.05
N VAL A 11 -8.66 -7.11 -39.55
CA VAL A 11 -7.36 -7.65 -39.14
C VAL A 11 -6.96 -7.13 -37.75
N LEU A 12 -7.33 -5.92 -37.36
CA LEU A 12 -7.09 -5.36 -36.02
C LEU A 12 -8.01 -5.97 -34.94
N LEU A 13 -9.19 -6.45 -35.31
CA LEU A 13 -10.09 -7.18 -34.41
C LEU A 13 -9.72 -8.67 -34.24
N ALA A 14 -8.99 -9.25 -35.19
CA ALA A 14 -8.53 -10.63 -35.11
C ALA A 14 -7.23 -10.82 -34.26
N LEU A 15 -6.51 -9.75 -33.96
CA LEU A 15 -5.33 -9.77 -33.10
C LEU A 15 -5.65 -9.58 -31.58
N GLY A 16 -6.94 -9.38 -31.26
CA GLY A 16 -7.44 -9.24 -29.89
C GLY A 16 -7.97 -10.52 -29.23
N ALA A 17 -7.97 -11.66 -29.94
CA ALA A 17 -8.23 -12.97 -29.34
C ALA A 17 -6.95 -13.43 -28.62
N GLY A 18 -6.63 -12.75 -27.49
CA GLY A 18 -5.63 -13.20 -26.54
C GLY A 18 -5.99 -14.64 -26.13
N HIS A 19 -5.07 -15.55 -26.32
CA HIS A 19 -5.16 -16.89 -25.76
C HIS A 19 -5.55 -16.76 -24.30
N ALA A 20 -6.64 -17.41 -23.91
CA ALA A 20 -7.02 -17.58 -22.51
C ALA A 20 -6.00 -18.54 -21.85
N GLY A 21 -4.74 -18.14 -21.83
CA GLY A 21 -3.69 -18.77 -21.05
C GLY A 21 -3.97 -18.51 -19.57
N ALA A 22 -3.53 -19.39 -18.70
CA ALA A 22 -3.60 -19.18 -17.27
C ALA A 22 -2.88 -17.88 -16.88
N VAL A 23 -3.44 -17.14 -15.92
CA VAL A 23 -2.82 -15.90 -15.42
C VAL A 23 -1.69 -16.28 -14.47
N SER A 24 -0.46 -15.96 -14.85
CA SER A 24 0.70 -16.18 -14.00
C SER A 24 0.74 -15.20 -12.83
N LEU A 25 1.42 -15.58 -11.75
CA LEU A 25 1.62 -14.69 -10.59
C LEU A 25 2.27 -13.36 -11.01
N ASN A 26 3.22 -13.39 -11.96
CA ASN A 26 3.85 -12.17 -12.44
C ASN A 26 2.86 -11.27 -13.20
N GLN A 27 1.98 -11.85 -14.02
CA GLN A 27 0.92 -11.09 -14.70
C GLN A 27 -0.09 -10.51 -13.68
N ALA A 28 -0.48 -11.28 -12.66
CA ALA A 28 -1.33 -10.81 -11.57
C ALA A 28 -0.71 -9.62 -10.82
N TYR A 29 0.59 -9.69 -10.53
CA TYR A 29 1.32 -8.59 -9.89
C TYR A 29 1.37 -7.34 -10.78
N GLN A 30 1.69 -7.47 -12.05
CA GLN A 30 1.70 -6.34 -12.99
C GLN A 30 0.30 -5.73 -13.19
N ALA A 31 -0.74 -6.56 -13.19
CA ALA A 31 -2.12 -6.10 -13.26
C ALA A 31 -2.49 -5.29 -12.00
N ALA A 32 -2.10 -5.74 -10.82
CA ALA A 32 -2.34 -5.03 -9.57
C ALA A 32 -1.62 -3.67 -9.54
N LEU A 33 -0.35 -3.58 -9.92
CA LEU A 33 0.37 -2.29 -10.01
C LEU A 33 -0.34 -1.28 -10.94
N LYS A 34 -1.09 -1.77 -11.93
CA LYS A 34 -1.83 -0.92 -12.86
C LYS A 34 -3.23 -0.57 -12.36
N ASN A 35 -3.92 -1.52 -11.74
CA ASN A 35 -5.36 -1.44 -11.50
C ASN A 35 -5.73 -1.27 -10.01
N ASP A 36 -4.87 -1.72 -9.06
CA ASP A 36 -5.20 -1.66 -7.62
C ASP A 36 -5.42 -0.22 -7.16
N PRO A 37 -6.62 0.13 -6.64
CA PRO A 37 -6.90 1.47 -6.13
C PRO A 37 -5.97 1.90 -4.99
N ALA A 38 -5.54 0.98 -4.11
CA ALA A 38 -4.66 1.29 -3.00
C ALA A 38 -3.24 1.63 -3.49
N TYR A 39 -2.71 0.91 -4.48
CA TYR A 39 -1.45 1.28 -5.10
C TYR A 39 -1.52 2.65 -5.77
N ARG A 40 -2.59 2.93 -6.53
CA ARG A 40 -2.80 4.21 -7.19
C ARG A 40 -2.94 5.37 -6.19
N MET A 41 -3.63 5.15 -5.08
CA MET A 41 -3.71 6.13 -3.99
C MET A 41 -2.31 6.46 -3.47
N ASN A 42 -1.52 5.46 -3.10
CA ASN A 42 -0.15 5.65 -2.61
C ASN A 42 0.77 6.31 -3.64
N PHE A 43 0.60 5.99 -4.93
CA PHE A 43 1.34 6.63 -6.02
C PHE A 43 1.07 8.14 -6.08
N TYR A 44 -0.21 8.55 -6.05
CA TYR A 44 -0.56 9.98 -6.08
C TYR A 44 -0.21 10.70 -4.77
N GLU A 45 -0.23 10.03 -3.62
CA GLU A 45 0.30 10.58 -2.38
C GLU A 45 1.80 10.85 -2.46
N ASN A 46 2.57 9.96 -3.08
CA ASN A 46 3.99 10.18 -3.34
C ASN A 46 4.22 11.33 -4.34
N GLU A 47 3.45 11.41 -5.42
CA GLU A 47 3.52 12.55 -6.36
C GLU A 47 3.22 13.88 -5.64
N ALA A 48 2.22 13.91 -4.77
CA ALA A 48 1.94 15.08 -3.94
C ALA A 48 3.07 15.39 -2.95
N ALA A 49 3.69 14.35 -2.35
CA ALA A 49 4.81 14.53 -1.43
C ALA A 49 6.06 15.10 -2.12
N LYS A 50 6.32 14.77 -3.38
CA LYS A 50 7.42 15.34 -4.18
C LYS A 50 7.31 16.87 -4.30
N GLU A 51 6.09 17.39 -4.39
CA GLU A 51 5.85 18.84 -4.49
C GLU A 51 6.23 19.61 -3.22
N ASN A 52 6.38 18.95 -2.06
CA ASN A 52 6.84 19.61 -0.82
C ASN A 52 8.21 20.27 -0.99
N GLN A 53 9.10 19.70 -1.79
CA GLN A 53 10.40 20.30 -2.09
C GLN A 53 10.23 21.61 -2.90
N VAL A 54 9.32 21.60 -3.87
CA VAL A 54 9.02 22.78 -4.70
C VAL A 54 8.37 23.88 -3.85
N LEU A 55 7.37 23.51 -3.02
CA LEU A 55 6.72 24.41 -2.06
C LEU A 55 7.71 25.00 -1.06
N GLY A 56 8.63 24.20 -0.55
CA GLY A 56 9.71 24.69 0.32
C GLY A 56 10.62 25.70 -0.40
N ARG A 57 11.03 25.38 -1.64
CA ARG A 57 11.87 26.26 -2.47
C ARG A 57 11.16 27.57 -2.84
N SER A 58 9.85 27.54 -3.07
CA SER A 58 9.09 28.73 -3.46
C SER A 58 9.19 29.86 -2.44
N GLN A 59 9.42 29.53 -1.15
CA GLN A 59 9.62 30.50 -0.08
C GLN A 59 10.95 31.27 -0.16
N LEU A 60 11.88 30.81 -1.01
CA LEU A 60 13.18 31.46 -1.26
C LEU A 60 13.19 32.25 -2.57
N LEU A 61 12.19 32.07 -3.41
CA LEU A 61 12.08 32.69 -4.72
C LEU A 61 11.30 34.00 -4.68
N PRO A 62 11.44 34.88 -5.70
CA PRO A 62 10.66 36.09 -5.79
C PRO A 62 9.15 35.78 -5.86
N ASN A 63 8.38 36.51 -5.05
CA ASN A 63 6.93 36.52 -5.15
C ASN A 63 6.48 37.77 -5.88
N VAL A 64 5.71 37.61 -6.97
CA VAL A 64 5.14 38.71 -7.75
C VAL A 64 3.64 38.69 -7.57
N SER A 65 3.09 39.80 -7.10
CA SER A 65 1.64 39.97 -6.93
C SER A 65 1.15 41.23 -7.63
N ALA A 66 -0.05 41.17 -8.19
CA ALA A 66 -0.75 42.31 -8.72
C ALA A 66 -2.11 42.42 -8.05
N SER A 67 -2.47 43.65 -7.65
CA SER A 67 -3.76 43.94 -7.06
C SER A 67 -4.38 45.14 -7.72
N PHE A 68 -5.70 45.09 -7.89
CA PHE A 68 -6.53 46.20 -8.35
C PHE A 68 -7.65 46.42 -7.35
N SER A 69 -7.87 47.67 -6.96
CA SER A 69 -8.99 48.06 -6.12
C SER A 69 -9.68 49.29 -6.71
N GLY A 70 -11.00 49.31 -6.66
CA GLY A 70 -11.84 50.45 -7.00
C GLY A 70 -12.90 50.62 -5.93
N SER A 71 -13.04 51.83 -5.43
CA SER A 71 -14.07 52.14 -4.44
C SER A 71 -14.80 53.44 -4.78
N LYS A 72 -16.10 53.46 -4.51
CA LYS A 72 -16.94 54.67 -4.56
C LYS A 72 -17.08 55.13 -3.12
N ASN A 73 -16.57 56.30 -2.85
CA ASN A 73 -16.49 56.85 -1.51
C ASN A 73 -17.54 57.96 -1.37
N VAL A 74 -18.16 58.03 -0.21
CA VAL A 74 -18.96 59.16 0.29
C VAL A 74 -18.36 59.53 1.61
N ALA A 75 -17.89 60.75 1.76
CA ALA A 75 -17.28 61.22 2.99
C ALA A 75 -17.93 62.54 3.44
N ASP A 76 -18.02 62.74 4.72
CA ASP A 76 -18.37 63.99 5.33
C ASP A 76 -17.05 64.64 5.77
N GLN A 77 -16.72 65.79 5.20
CA GLN A 77 -15.47 66.45 5.48
C GLN A 77 -15.70 67.83 6.12
N GLU A 78 -15.17 68.02 7.29
CA GLU A 78 -15.15 69.27 7.98
C GLU A 78 -13.70 69.83 7.90
N THR A 79 -13.56 71.02 7.37
CA THR A 79 -12.25 71.64 7.19
C THR A 79 -12.11 72.80 8.18
N ILE A 80 -11.10 72.71 9.06
CA ILE A 80 -10.76 73.75 10.04
C ILE A 80 -9.52 74.48 9.51
N ALA A 81 -9.69 75.75 9.13
CA ALA A 81 -8.61 76.62 8.67
C ALA A 81 -8.30 77.69 9.76
N GLY A 82 -7.29 77.45 10.60
CA GLY A 82 -7.00 78.29 11.77
C GLY A 82 -8.11 78.17 12.80
N SER A 83 -8.74 79.30 13.15
CA SER A 83 -9.90 79.38 14.05
C SER A 83 -11.25 79.34 13.34
N THR A 84 -11.27 79.22 12.02
CA THR A 84 -12.51 79.28 11.21
C THR A 84 -12.88 77.86 10.75
N VAL A 85 -14.08 77.41 11.11
CA VAL A 85 -14.68 76.15 10.60
C VAL A 85 -15.36 76.51 9.26
N LEU A 86 -14.91 75.88 8.15
CA LEU A 86 -15.54 76.01 6.86
C LEU A 86 -16.80 75.18 6.79
N PRO A 87 -17.79 75.50 5.97
CA PRO A 87 -18.99 74.67 5.79
C PRO A 87 -18.63 73.23 5.50
N PRO A 88 -19.32 72.24 6.11
CA PRO A 88 -19.08 70.84 5.83
C PRO A 88 -19.34 70.52 4.38
N THR A 89 -18.49 69.71 3.79
CA THR A 89 -18.62 69.23 2.42
C THR A 89 -18.85 67.73 2.41
N HIS A 90 -19.67 67.24 1.47
CA HIS A 90 -20.03 65.84 1.33
C HIS A 90 -19.51 65.26 0.01
N PRO A 91 -18.16 65.12 -0.13
CA PRO A 91 -17.56 64.67 -1.38
C PRO A 91 -17.96 63.23 -1.70
N ARG A 92 -18.34 63.04 -2.98
CA ARG A 92 -18.59 61.68 -3.57
C ARG A 92 -17.58 61.48 -4.67
N TYR A 93 -16.68 60.52 -4.50
CA TYR A 93 -15.59 60.30 -5.44
C TYR A 93 -15.28 58.83 -5.64
N ILE A 94 -14.70 58.53 -6.80
CA ILE A 94 -14.21 57.21 -7.15
C ILE A 94 -12.69 57.19 -6.95
N SER A 95 -12.19 56.23 -6.21
CA SER A 95 -10.78 55.93 -6.16
C SER A 95 -10.43 54.58 -6.75
N ARG A 96 -9.36 54.53 -7.55
CA ARG A 96 -8.84 53.32 -8.18
C ARG A 96 -7.37 53.21 -7.88
N SER A 97 -6.95 51.98 -7.53
CA SER A 97 -5.53 51.68 -7.27
C SER A 97 -5.16 50.39 -7.95
N SER A 98 -4.04 50.41 -8.67
CA SER A 98 -3.40 49.23 -9.25
C SER A 98 -2.00 49.12 -8.69
N VAL A 99 -1.63 48.00 -8.11
CA VAL A 99 -0.30 47.78 -7.53
C VAL A 99 0.27 46.50 -8.08
N VAL A 100 1.50 46.54 -8.57
CA VAL A 100 2.32 45.36 -8.86
C VAL A 100 3.49 45.41 -7.89
N GLN A 101 3.67 44.31 -7.13
CA GLN A 101 4.73 44.20 -6.13
C GLN A 101 5.56 42.94 -6.35
N VAL A 102 6.87 43.08 -6.26
CA VAL A 102 7.82 41.98 -6.26
C VAL A 102 8.49 41.97 -4.89
N ARG A 103 8.47 40.83 -4.22
CA ARG A 103 9.14 40.61 -2.95
C ARG A 103 10.09 39.43 -3.08
N GLN A 104 11.39 39.68 -2.83
CA GLN A 104 12.43 38.65 -2.84
C GLN A 104 13.06 38.56 -1.43
N PRO A 105 12.91 37.43 -0.72
CA PRO A 105 13.63 37.17 0.51
C PRO A 105 15.14 37.12 0.24
N ILE A 106 15.92 37.93 0.97
CA ILE A 106 17.39 37.94 0.93
C ILE A 106 17.95 37.15 2.09
N LEU A 107 17.41 37.39 3.32
CA LEU A 107 17.73 36.63 4.51
C LEU A 107 16.45 36.23 5.23
N ASN A 108 16.14 34.95 5.18
CA ASN A 108 14.97 34.41 5.87
C ASN A 108 15.27 32.97 6.35
N LEU A 109 15.64 32.83 7.63
CA LEU A 109 15.99 31.51 8.19
C LEU A 109 14.80 30.57 8.28
N ASP A 110 13.55 31.09 8.44
CA ASP A 110 12.33 30.30 8.37
C ASP A 110 12.15 29.69 6.96
N ALA A 111 12.35 30.48 5.91
CA ALA A 111 12.27 30.03 4.53
C ALA A 111 13.33 28.95 4.20
N ILE A 112 14.55 29.11 4.71
CA ILE A 112 15.62 28.11 4.57
C ILE A 112 15.23 26.81 5.30
N ALA A 113 14.69 26.91 6.51
CA ALA A 113 14.21 25.74 7.26
C ALA A 113 13.07 25.02 6.53
N ARG A 114 12.09 25.76 5.99
CA ARG A 114 10.98 25.20 5.17
C ARG A 114 11.48 24.49 3.92
N TYR A 115 12.47 25.05 3.24
CA TYR A 115 13.08 24.37 2.08
C TYR A 115 13.71 23.05 2.47
N ARG A 116 14.46 23.01 3.58
CA ARG A 116 15.06 21.76 4.08
C ARG A 116 14.00 20.77 4.52
N GLN A 117 12.95 21.22 5.21
CA GLN A 117 11.81 20.38 5.57
C GLN A 117 11.11 19.80 4.34
N GLY A 118 10.83 20.62 3.33
CA GLY A 118 10.20 20.16 2.09
C GLY A 118 11.00 19.07 1.38
N LYS A 119 12.35 19.18 1.38
CA LYS A 119 13.22 18.12 0.85
C LYS A 119 13.09 16.82 1.65
N VAL A 120 13.13 16.89 2.98
CA VAL A 120 12.99 15.71 3.85
C VAL A 120 11.60 15.11 3.75
N GLN A 121 10.54 15.92 3.65
CA GLN A 121 9.16 15.45 3.45
C GLN A 121 8.97 14.73 2.12
N SER A 122 9.61 15.22 1.05
CA SER A 122 9.61 14.53 -0.25
C SER A 122 10.28 13.16 -0.16
N GLN A 123 11.45 13.07 0.49
CA GLN A 123 12.15 11.79 0.72
C GLN A 123 11.34 10.84 1.61
N GLN A 124 10.67 11.38 2.65
CA GLN A 124 9.80 10.59 3.52
C GLN A 124 8.60 10.00 2.73
N GLY A 125 8.02 10.79 1.81
CA GLY A 125 6.97 10.32 0.92
C GLY A 125 7.43 9.15 0.05
N GLU A 126 8.63 9.24 -0.53
CA GLU A 126 9.23 8.19 -1.34
C GLU A 126 9.46 6.90 -0.53
N ALA A 127 10.06 7.00 0.67
CA ALA A 127 10.26 5.86 1.56
C ALA A 127 8.92 5.20 1.98
N THR A 128 7.89 6.01 2.22
CA THR A 128 6.54 5.52 2.52
C THR A 128 5.92 4.80 1.32
N PHE A 129 6.11 5.32 0.11
CA PHE A 129 5.62 4.69 -1.11
C PHE A 129 6.27 3.33 -1.36
N GLU A 130 7.58 3.20 -1.15
CA GLU A 130 8.31 1.93 -1.27
C GLU A 130 7.81 0.89 -0.23
N ALA A 131 7.59 1.32 1.03
CA ALA A 131 7.02 0.46 2.05
C ALA A 131 5.63 -0.07 1.64
N ASN A 132 4.75 0.81 1.14
CA ASN A 132 3.41 0.47 0.68
C ASN A 132 3.43 -0.41 -0.58
N THR A 133 4.40 -0.24 -1.48
CA THR A 133 4.58 -1.08 -2.66
C THR A 133 4.89 -2.53 -2.26
N ASN A 134 5.73 -2.73 -1.25
CA ASN A 134 6.00 -4.05 -0.68
C ASN A 134 4.72 -4.69 -0.09
N GLU A 135 3.87 -3.91 0.54
CA GLU A 135 2.58 -4.41 1.06
C GLU A 135 1.64 -4.85 -0.08
N VAL A 136 1.57 -4.08 -1.17
CA VAL A 136 0.81 -4.48 -2.37
C VAL A 136 1.32 -5.81 -2.92
N ALA A 137 2.64 -5.99 -3.05
CA ALA A 137 3.24 -7.23 -3.51
C ALA A 137 2.83 -8.42 -2.64
N LEU A 138 2.92 -8.29 -1.32
CA LEU A 138 2.50 -9.34 -0.37
C LEU A 138 1.00 -9.64 -0.45
N ARG A 139 0.16 -8.62 -0.64
CA ARG A 139 -1.29 -8.78 -0.78
C ARG A 139 -1.66 -9.53 -2.07
N VAL A 140 -1.02 -9.20 -3.19
CA VAL A 140 -1.22 -9.91 -4.47
C VAL A 140 -0.81 -11.36 -4.36
N VAL A 141 0.41 -11.63 -3.88
CA VAL A 141 0.90 -13.01 -3.73
C VAL A 141 0.04 -13.80 -2.74
N GLY A 142 -0.37 -13.16 -1.64
CA GLY A 142 -1.28 -13.78 -0.67
C GLY A 142 -2.61 -14.18 -1.31
N ALA A 143 -3.29 -13.24 -1.97
CA ALA A 143 -4.57 -13.50 -2.64
C ALA A 143 -4.45 -14.55 -3.75
N TYR A 144 -3.33 -14.56 -4.50
CA TYR A 144 -3.05 -15.57 -5.53
C TYR A 144 -2.87 -16.96 -4.93
N CYS A 145 -2.09 -17.09 -3.86
CA CYS A 145 -1.88 -18.35 -3.14
C CYS A 145 -3.18 -18.86 -2.49
N ASP A 146 -3.97 -17.94 -1.91
CA ASP A 146 -5.25 -18.31 -1.27
C ASP A 146 -6.28 -18.82 -2.30
N ALA A 147 -6.33 -18.18 -3.49
CA ALA A 147 -7.19 -18.64 -4.58
C ALA A 147 -6.78 -20.04 -5.08
N LEU A 148 -5.48 -20.28 -5.29
CA LEU A 148 -4.97 -21.59 -5.69
C LEU A 148 -5.18 -22.66 -4.62
N PHE A 149 -4.97 -22.33 -3.35
CA PHE A 149 -5.23 -23.27 -2.26
C PHE A 149 -6.71 -23.65 -2.19
N ALA A 150 -7.62 -22.69 -2.42
CA ALA A 150 -9.05 -22.97 -2.49
C ALA A 150 -9.41 -23.88 -3.68
N ASP A 151 -8.80 -23.68 -4.85
CA ASP A 151 -8.94 -24.57 -6.00
C ASP A 151 -8.42 -25.99 -5.71
N ASP A 152 -7.27 -26.11 -5.04
CA ASP A 152 -6.73 -27.40 -4.60
C ASP A 152 -7.66 -28.10 -3.60
N GLN A 153 -8.29 -27.35 -2.69
CA GLN A 153 -9.30 -27.89 -1.77
C GLN A 153 -10.51 -28.44 -2.51
N VAL A 154 -11.02 -27.73 -3.52
CA VAL A 154 -12.11 -28.26 -4.37
C VAL A 154 -11.71 -29.56 -5.03
N ALA A 155 -10.51 -29.62 -5.63
CA ALA A 155 -10.01 -30.83 -6.30
C ALA A 155 -9.89 -32.01 -5.31
N LEU A 156 -9.33 -31.79 -4.13
CA LEU A 156 -9.19 -32.80 -3.08
C LEU A 156 -10.55 -33.26 -2.55
N SER A 157 -11.49 -32.34 -2.31
CA SER A 157 -12.83 -32.65 -1.81
C SER A 157 -13.63 -33.45 -2.85
N ARG A 158 -13.45 -33.21 -4.16
CA ARG A 158 -14.04 -34.02 -5.23
C ARG A 158 -13.50 -35.43 -5.20
N VAL A 159 -12.19 -35.61 -5.13
CA VAL A 159 -11.56 -36.92 -5.03
C VAL A 159 -12.06 -37.65 -3.79
N GLN A 160 -12.15 -37.01 -2.65
CA GLN A 160 -12.68 -37.62 -1.43
C GLN A 160 -14.14 -38.05 -1.56
N ARG A 161 -15.02 -37.19 -2.11
CA ARG A 161 -16.41 -37.49 -2.36
C ARG A 161 -16.54 -38.70 -3.31
N ASP A 162 -15.77 -38.74 -4.40
CA ASP A 162 -15.80 -39.82 -5.38
C ASP A 162 -15.32 -41.15 -4.78
N MET A 163 -14.29 -41.12 -3.91
CA MET A 163 -13.85 -42.28 -3.16
C MET A 163 -14.95 -42.84 -2.24
N TYR A 164 -15.67 -41.98 -1.50
CA TYR A 164 -16.79 -42.46 -0.66
C TYR A 164 -17.97 -42.93 -1.49
N LEU A 165 -18.24 -42.34 -2.65
CA LEU A 165 -19.26 -42.78 -3.57
C LEU A 165 -18.97 -44.21 -4.10
N GLU A 166 -17.72 -44.47 -4.50
CA GLU A 166 -17.32 -45.82 -4.93
C GLU A 166 -17.37 -46.84 -3.77
N GLN A 167 -16.93 -46.46 -2.58
CA GLN A 167 -17.02 -47.28 -1.38
C GLN A 167 -18.48 -47.60 -1.02
N GLN A 168 -19.40 -46.66 -1.18
CA GLN A 168 -20.83 -46.89 -0.96
C GLN A 168 -21.38 -47.94 -1.93
N LYS A 169 -21.00 -47.85 -3.21
CA LYS A 169 -21.41 -48.84 -4.22
C LYS A 169 -20.89 -50.26 -3.89
N VAL A 170 -19.65 -50.34 -3.38
CA VAL A 170 -19.06 -51.62 -2.94
C VAL A 170 -19.82 -52.16 -1.74
N ASN A 171 -20.05 -51.38 -0.71
CA ASN A 171 -20.75 -51.81 0.51
C ASN A 171 -22.22 -52.19 0.22
N GLN A 172 -22.88 -51.47 -0.69
CA GLN A 172 -24.24 -51.84 -1.13
C GLN A 172 -24.27 -53.24 -1.78
N ARG A 173 -23.32 -53.52 -2.69
CA ARG A 173 -23.23 -54.85 -3.34
C ARG A 173 -22.91 -55.97 -2.35
N LEU A 174 -22.04 -55.72 -1.38
CA LEU A 174 -21.70 -56.68 -0.33
C LEU A 174 -22.91 -56.97 0.57
N PHE A 175 -23.67 -55.95 0.93
CA PHE A 175 -24.90 -56.11 1.70
C PHE A 175 -25.97 -56.94 0.95
N GLU A 176 -26.16 -56.64 -0.34
CA GLU A 176 -27.11 -57.38 -1.20
C GLU A 176 -26.77 -58.87 -1.36
N LYS A 177 -25.46 -59.21 -1.27
CA LYS A 177 -24.97 -60.58 -1.27
C LYS A 177 -24.96 -61.24 0.12
N GLY A 178 -25.29 -60.51 1.18
CA GLY A 178 -25.25 -61.02 2.54
C GLY A 178 -23.83 -61.07 3.14
N GLU A 179 -22.83 -60.48 2.46
CA GLU A 179 -21.41 -60.43 2.87
C GLU A 179 -21.04 -59.13 3.63
N GLY A 180 -21.95 -58.14 3.66
CA GLY A 180 -21.76 -56.84 4.31
C GLY A 180 -22.82 -56.55 5.38
N THR A 181 -22.56 -55.56 6.23
CA THR A 181 -23.48 -55.15 7.30
C THR A 181 -24.25 -53.89 6.91
N LYS A 182 -25.44 -53.72 7.50
CA LYS A 182 -26.21 -52.49 7.36
C LYS A 182 -25.47 -51.29 7.97
N THR A 183 -24.64 -51.53 9.00
CA THR A 183 -23.82 -50.52 9.67
C THR A 183 -22.77 -49.96 8.71
N ASP A 184 -22.04 -50.80 7.96
CA ASP A 184 -21.05 -50.36 6.95
C ASP A 184 -21.68 -49.48 5.87
N MET A 185 -22.88 -49.78 5.43
CA MET A 185 -23.64 -48.95 4.49
C MET A 185 -23.96 -47.58 5.07
N LEU A 186 -24.49 -47.54 6.31
CA LEU A 186 -24.88 -46.29 6.95
C LEU A 186 -23.67 -45.40 7.29
N GLU A 187 -22.56 -45.98 7.76
CA GLU A 187 -21.31 -45.26 7.97
C GLU A 187 -20.76 -44.64 6.71
N THR A 188 -20.69 -45.44 5.63
CA THR A 188 -20.19 -44.91 4.35
C THR A 188 -21.12 -43.84 3.78
N LYS A 189 -22.44 -44.01 3.91
CA LYS A 189 -23.41 -42.99 3.52
C LYS A 189 -23.20 -41.70 4.30
N ALA A 190 -23.07 -41.79 5.62
CA ALA A 190 -22.83 -40.59 6.48
C ALA A 190 -21.52 -39.86 6.09
N ARG A 191 -20.46 -40.61 5.75
CA ARG A 191 -19.21 -40.01 5.25
C ARG A 191 -19.38 -39.36 3.88
N LEU A 192 -20.14 -39.97 2.98
CA LEU A 192 -20.46 -39.39 1.66
C LEU A 192 -21.26 -38.10 1.81
N ASP A 193 -22.36 -38.13 2.58
CA ASP A 193 -23.21 -36.97 2.78
C ASP A 193 -22.39 -35.79 3.37
N LEU A 194 -21.46 -36.08 4.30
CA LEU A 194 -20.52 -35.06 4.84
C LEU A 194 -19.53 -34.56 3.79
N ALA A 195 -18.97 -35.44 2.97
CA ALA A 195 -18.03 -35.08 1.91
C ALA A 195 -18.69 -34.23 0.80
N GLU A 196 -19.97 -34.50 0.49
CA GLU A 196 -20.76 -33.63 -0.40
C GLU A 196 -20.95 -32.24 0.17
N ALA A 197 -21.29 -32.10 1.46
CA ALA A 197 -21.39 -30.81 2.13
C ALA A 197 -20.05 -30.05 2.14
N GLN A 198 -18.93 -30.76 2.42
CA GLN A 198 -17.59 -30.18 2.38
C GLN A 198 -17.18 -29.74 0.97
N LEU A 199 -17.60 -30.44 -0.08
CA LEU A 199 -17.35 -30.03 -1.46
C LEU A 199 -18.08 -28.72 -1.79
N VAL A 200 -19.35 -28.60 -1.42
CA VAL A 200 -20.10 -27.34 -1.62
C VAL A 200 -19.42 -26.18 -0.90
N GLU A 201 -19.02 -26.35 0.36
CA GLU A 201 -18.28 -25.33 1.12
C GLU A 201 -16.94 -24.96 0.45
N ALA A 202 -16.21 -25.95 -0.07
CA ALA A 202 -14.96 -25.70 -0.78
C ALA A 202 -15.17 -24.94 -2.11
N GLU A 203 -16.23 -25.25 -2.86
CA GLU A 203 -16.60 -24.56 -4.10
C GLU A 203 -16.99 -23.11 -3.83
N ASP A 204 -17.81 -22.85 -2.81
CA ASP A 204 -18.18 -21.49 -2.39
C ASP A 204 -16.93 -20.69 -1.95
N ASN A 205 -16.04 -21.30 -1.16
CA ASN A 205 -14.79 -20.65 -0.73
C ASN A 205 -13.87 -20.34 -1.93
N ALA A 206 -13.78 -21.22 -2.92
CA ALA A 206 -12.98 -20.97 -4.12
C ALA A 206 -13.50 -19.77 -4.92
N VAL A 207 -14.83 -19.63 -5.05
CA VAL A 207 -15.44 -18.45 -5.66
C VAL A 207 -15.10 -17.18 -4.86
N ALA A 208 -15.19 -17.22 -3.53
CA ALA A 208 -14.87 -16.08 -2.67
C ALA A 208 -13.39 -15.66 -2.79
N MET A 209 -12.45 -16.61 -2.79
CA MET A 209 -11.00 -16.31 -2.92
C MET A 209 -10.65 -15.79 -4.31
N ARG A 210 -11.26 -16.32 -5.37
CA ARG A 210 -11.10 -15.80 -6.74
C ARG A 210 -11.64 -14.38 -6.88
N ASN A 211 -12.79 -14.07 -6.27
CA ASN A 211 -13.34 -12.72 -6.25
C ASN A 211 -12.43 -11.75 -5.46
N THR A 212 -11.82 -12.22 -4.38
CA THR A 212 -10.84 -11.44 -3.61
C THR A 212 -9.62 -11.11 -4.47
N LEU A 213 -9.08 -12.10 -5.18
CA LEU A 213 -7.98 -11.90 -6.12
C LEU A 213 -8.39 -10.93 -7.25
N ALA A 214 -9.57 -11.13 -7.85
CA ALA A 214 -10.09 -10.22 -8.88
C ALA A 214 -10.17 -8.76 -8.39
N GLY A 215 -10.60 -8.55 -7.14
CA GLY A 215 -10.62 -7.23 -6.52
C GLY A 215 -9.24 -6.59 -6.38
N VAL A 216 -8.21 -7.40 -6.08
CA VAL A 216 -6.82 -6.92 -5.93
C VAL A 216 -6.18 -6.64 -7.29
N ILE A 217 -6.35 -7.52 -8.29
CA ILE A 217 -5.73 -7.35 -9.62
C ILE A 217 -6.56 -6.47 -10.56
N GLY A 218 -7.82 -6.19 -10.22
CA GLY A 218 -8.73 -5.34 -11.00
C GLY A 218 -9.19 -5.96 -12.32
N MET A 219 -9.14 -7.29 -12.44
CA MET A 219 -9.58 -8.05 -13.61
C MET A 219 -10.01 -9.47 -13.21
N ASP A 220 -10.76 -10.15 -14.08
CA ASP A 220 -11.08 -11.56 -13.87
C ASP A 220 -9.79 -12.41 -13.95
N PRO A 221 -9.43 -13.18 -12.89
CA PRO A 221 -8.23 -13.99 -12.88
C PRO A 221 -8.29 -15.20 -13.85
N GLY A 222 -9.46 -15.58 -14.34
CA GLY A 222 -9.61 -16.74 -15.22
C GLY A 222 -9.00 -18.01 -14.63
N ASN A 223 -8.22 -18.76 -15.44
CA ASN A 223 -7.40 -19.86 -14.94
C ASN A 223 -6.09 -19.32 -14.33
N LEU A 224 -5.62 -19.97 -13.27
CA LEU A 224 -4.36 -19.63 -12.60
C LEU A 224 -3.31 -20.72 -12.87
N ASP A 225 -2.05 -20.30 -12.98
CA ASP A 225 -0.93 -21.26 -13.02
C ASP A 225 -0.86 -22.00 -11.69
N ARG A 226 -0.73 -23.34 -11.76
CA ARG A 226 -0.72 -24.19 -10.56
C ARG A 226 0.66 -24.37 -9.99
N LEU A 227 0.73 -24.70 -8.70
CA LEU A 227 1.98 -25.05 -8.05
C LEU A 227 2.54 -26.34 -8.64
N GLY A 228 3.78 -26.30 -9.13
CA GLY A 228 4.45 -27.47 -9.72
C GLY A 228 4.61 -28.61 -8.73
N GLU A 229 4.62 -29.86 -9.23
CA GLU A 229 4.82 -31.04 -8.38
C GLU A 229 6.22 -31.04 -7.73
N GLN A 230 7.24 -30.57 -8.45
CA GLN A 230 8.61 -30.46 -7.95
C GLN A 230 8.78 -29.19 -7.12
N PHE A 231 8.45 -29.28 -5.84
CA PHE A 231 8.61 -28.19 -4.89
C PHE A 231 9.95 -28.30 -4.19
N SER A 232 10.95 -27.51 -4.63
CA SER A 232 12.26 -27.44 -4.00
C SER A 232 12.35 -26.21 -3.09
N ILE A 233 12.92 -26.41 -1.91
CA ILE A 233 13.11 -25.32 -0.93
C ILE A 233 14.58 -24.89 -1.00
N PRO A 234 14.88 -23.67 -1.50
CA PRO A 234 16.25 -23.17 -1.54
C PRO A 234 16.75 -22.85 -0.13
N GLU A 235 18.06 -22.95 0.05
CA GLU A 235 18.69 -22.53 1.30
C GLU A 235 18.47 -21.05 1.57
N LEU A 236 17.95 -20.72 2.74
CA LEU A 236 17.72 -19.35 3.16
C LEU A 236 19.04 -18.67 3.52
N LYS A 237 19.35 -17.56 2.85
CA LYS A 237 20.55 -16.74 3.14
C LYS A 237 20.13 -15.30 3.41
N PRO A 238 20.69 -14.69 4.49
CA PRO A 238 21.57 -15.23 5.52
C PRO A 238 20.86 -16.22 6.47
N THR A 239 21.63 -17.02 7.20
CA THR A 239 21.08 -18.05 8.11
C THR A 239 20.81 -17.52 9.53
N SER A 240 21.54 -16.47 9.98
CA SER A 240 21.43 -15.93 11.33
C SER A 240 20.39 -14.81 11.42
N PHE A 241 19.72 -14.73 12.57
CA PHE A 241 18.77 -13.64 12.85
C PHE A 241 19.46 -12.29 12.91
N GLU A 242 20.66 -12.22 13.45
CA GLU A 242 21.43 -10.98 13.58
C GLU A 242 21.70 -10.34 12.22
N ALA A 243 22.10 -11.14 11.22
CA ALA A 243 22.32 -10.65 9.87
C ALA A 243 21.03 -10.15 9.22
N TRP A 244 19.89 -10.82 9.42
CA TRP A 244 18.60 -10.34 8.96
C TRP A 244 18.18 -9.04 9.65
N ARG A 245 18.41 -8.93 10.96
CA ARG A 245 18.14 -7.69 11.72
C ARG A 245 18.97 -6.52 11.20
N ASP A 246 20.25 -6.73 10.96
CA ASP A 246 21.14 -5.68 10.48
C ASP A 246 20.75 -5.21 9.06
N LEU A 247 20.32 -6.14 8.18
CA LEU A 247 19.72 -5.81 6.89
C LEU A 247 18.43 -4.98 7.06
N ALA A 248 17.54 -5.39 7.95
CA ALA A 248 16.29 -4.68 8.20
C ALA A 248 16.54 -3.26 8.75
N LEU A 249 17.47 -3.11 9.67
CA LEU A 249 17.82 -1.80 10.22
C LEU A 249 18.44 -0.86 9.15
N GLN A 250 19.05 -1.39 8.11
CA GLN A 250 19.64 -0.59 7.03
C GLN A 250 18.65 -0.28 5.90
N ASN A 251 17.84 -1.26 5.49
CA ASN A 251 17.10 -1.20 4.24
C ASN A 251 15.57 -1.10 4.40
N ASN A 252 15.03 -1.26 5.62
CA ASN A 252 13.58 -1.24 5.79
C ASN A 252 13.01 0.17 5.58
N HIS A 253 12.15 0.32 4.59
CA HIS A 253 11.59 1.61 4.17
C HIS A 253 10.64 2.22 5.22
N GLU A 254 9.97 1.42 6.07
CA GLU A 254 9.18 1.93 7.19
C GLU A 254 10.09 2.63 8.22
N LEU A 255 11.28 2.05 8.50
CA LEU A 255 12.29 2.67 9.37
C LEU A 255 12.94 3.89 8.73
N GLU A 256 13.18 3.86 7.43
CA GLU A 256 13.69 5.02 6.70
C GLU A 256 12.71 6.19 6.77
N ALA A 257 11.43 5.97 6.50
CA ALA A 257 10.39 6.98 6.64
C ALA A 257 10.32 7.55 8.07
N ALA A 258 10.46 6.70 9.10
CA ALA A 258 10.48 7.13 10.49
C ALA A 258 11.72 7.96 10.85
N ARG A 259 12.91 7.62 10.32
CA ARG A 259 14.14 8.44 10.49
C ARG A 259 13.98 9.81 9.84
N LEU A 260 13.40 9.86 8.65
CA LEU A 260 13.10 11.11 7.97
C LEU A 260 12.05 11.94 8.72
N ALA A 261 11.09 11.31 9.39
CA ALA A 261 10.15 11.99 10.28
C ALA A 261 10.85 12.62 11.48
N VAL A 262 11.84 11.96 12.07
CA VAL A 262 12.68 12.54 13.15
C VAL A 262 13.48 13.74 12.64
N GLU A 263 14.08 13.64 11.45
CA GLU A 263 14.82 14.76 10.86
C GLU A 263 13.89 15.94 10.51
N ASN A 264 12.69 15.68 10.00
CA ASN A 264 11.68 16.70 9.77
C ASN A 264 11.29 17.43 11.08
N ALA A 265 11.09 16.69 12.17
CA ALA A 265 10.80 17.25 13.49
C ALA A 265 11.99 18.06 14.05
N ARG A 266 13.23 17.64 13.79
CA ARG A 266 14.44 18.41 14.13
C ARG A 266 14.49 19.75 13.38
N LEU A 267 14.19 19.73 12.10
CA LEU A 267 14.12 20.94 11.26
C LEU A 267 12.97 21.86 11.68
N GLN A 268 11.87 21.30 12.23
CA GLN A 268 10.79 22.11 12.82
C GLN A 268 11.28 22.94 13.99
N ILE A 269 12.13 22.40 14.87
CA ILE A 269 12.75 23.18 15.95
C ILE A 269 13.56 24.36 15.37
N THR A 270 14.34 24.11 14.32
CA THR A 270 15.13 25.15 13.65
C THR A 270 14.25 26.25 13.06
N ARG A 271 13.12 25.83 12.46
CA ARG A 271 12.12 26.72 11.89
C ARG A 271 11.47 27.60 12.95
N GLU A 272 11.06 27.03 14.10
CA GLU A 272 10.45 27.81 15.18
C GLU A 272 11.45 28.79 15.81
N LYS A 273 12.71 28.38 15.99
CA LYS A 273 13.79 29.26 16.44
C LYS A 273 14.04 30.42 15.48
N ALA A 274 13.77 30.24 14.18
CA ALA A 274 13.92 31.31 13.19
C ALA A 274 13.02 32.53 13.48
N GLY A 275 11.96 32.37 14.28
CA GLY A 275 11.13 33.47 14.77
C GLY A 275 11.86 34.53 15.64
N HIS A 276 13.06 34.24 16.15
CA HIS A 276 13.90 35.20 16.86
C HIS A 276 14.83 36.02 15.95
N TYR A 277 14.99 35.60 14.69
CA TYR A 277 15.98 36.20 13.80
C TYR A 277 15.34 37.25 12.88
N PRO A 278 16.12 38.27 12.47
CA PRO A 278 15.67 39.26 11.52
C PRO A 278 15.40 38.63 10.14
N ARG A 279 14.42 39.23 9.45
CA ARG A 279 14.11 38.91 8.04
C ARG A 279 14.46 40.12 7.18
N VAL A 280 15.11 39.88 6.07
CA VAL A 280 15.50 40.91 5.11
C VAL A 280 14.90 40.55 3.75
N ASP A 281 14.06 41.46 3.24
CA ASP A 281 13.41 41.29 1.94
C ASP A 281 13.78 42.47 1.02
N LEU A 282 14.06 42.20 -0.23
CA LEU A 282 14.07 43.21 -1.29
C LEU A 282 12.61 43.36 -1.79
N VAL A 283 12.12 44.59 -1.77
CA VAL A 283 10.76 44.90 -2.23
C VAL A 283 10.82 45.92 -3.34
N ALA A 284 10.22 45.61 -4.49
CA ALA A 284 10.00 46.56 -5.56
C ALA A 284 8.50 46.70 -5.82
N SER A 285 8.02 47.94 -5.96
CA SER A 285 6.61 48.15 -6.26
C SER A 285 6.42 49.19 -7.37
N TYR A 286 5.42 48.95 -8.18
CA TYR A 286 4.84 49.89 -9.12
C TYR A 286 3.37 50.09 -8.76
N SER A 287 2.97 51.33 -8.41
CA SER A 287 1.59 51.62 -8.09
C SER A 287 1.06 52.81 -8.94
N LYS A 288 -0.16 52.62 -9.43
CA LYS A 288 -0.91 53.69 -10.10
C LYS A 288 -2.20 53.90 -9.32
N GLY A 289 -2.31 55.08 -8.72
CA GLY A 289 -3.52 55.55 -8.04
C GLY A 289 -4.22 56.66 -8.83
N GLN A 290 -5.55 56.62 -8.85
CA GLN A 290 -6.40 57.68 -9.35
C GLN A 290 -7.49 57.95 -8.32
N SER A 291 -7.64 59.20 -7.94
CA SER A 291 -8.72 59.65 -7.07
C SER A 291 -9.36 60.88 -7.64
N GLU A 292 -10.66 60.85 -7.77
CA GLU A 292 -11.49 61.99 -8.11
C GLU A 292 -11.70 62.78 -6.81
N GLN A 293 -11.38 64.08 -6.82
CA GLN A 293 -11.66 64.99 -5.68
C GLN A 293 -12.59 66.10 -6.14
N LEU A 294 -13.69 66.31 -5.38
CA LEU A 294 -14.74 67.22 -5.76
C LEU A 294 -14.39 68.72 -5.59
N ASN A 295 -13.38 69.02 -4.77
CA ASN A 295 -13.01 70.40 -4.48
C ASN A 295 -11.64 70.85 -5.04
N THR A 296 -10.93 69.99 -5.74
CA THR A 296 -9.64 70.27 -6.35
C THR A 296 -9.52 69.51 -7.67
N TYR A 297 -8.37 69.15 -8.08
CA TYR A 297 -8.18 68.45 -9.35
C TYR A 297 -8.22 66.91 -9.16
N ASN A 298 -8.67 66.18 -10.15
CA ASN A 298 -8.48 64.72 -10.20
C ASN A 298 -6.98 64.42 -10.15
N GLN A 299 -6.57 63.61 -9.21
CA GLN A 299 -5.16 63.27 -9.06
C GLN A 299 -4.88 61.84 -9.59
N GLY A 300 -3.90 61.77 -10.48
CA GLY A 300 -3.30 60.51 -10.91
C GLY A 300 -1.85 60.43 -10.43
N THR A 301 -1.55 59.44 -9.63
CA THR A 301 -0.20 59.23 -9.08
C THR A 301 0.39 57.94 -9.57
N VAL A 302 1.64 57.97 -10.04
CA VAL A 302 2.42 56.78 -10.39
C VAL A 302 3.65 56.76 -9.51
N ASN A 303 3.69 55.75 -8.63
CA ASN A 303 4.84 55.53 -7.76
C ASN A 303 5.63 54.32 -8.22
N ARG A 304 6.94 54.41 -8.24
CA ARG A 304 7.89 53.31 -8.45
C ARG A 304 8.87 53.34 -7.29
N SER A 305 8.95 52.25 -6.59
CA SER A 305 9.86 52.10 -5.46
C SER A 305 10.62 50.81 -5.50
N ILE A 306 11.86 50.87 -5.08
CA ILE A 306 12.69 49.72 -4.74
C ILE A 306 13.35 49.98 -3.41
N GLY A 307 13.35 49.02 -2.51
CA GLY A 307 13.89 49.18 -1.18
C GLY A 307 14.17 47.87 -0.50
N VAL A 308 14.91 47.92 0.59
CA VAL A 308 15.14 46.77 1.45
C VAL A 308 14.28 46.94 2.71
N GLN A 309 13.51 45.94 3.03
CA GLN A 309 12.69 45.85 4.23
C GLN A 309 13.36 44.92 5.22
N VAL A 310 13.72 45.43 6.40
CA VAL A 310 14.24 44.61 7.51
C VAL A 310 13.20 44.55 8.61
N ASN A 311 12.80 43.34 8.98
CA ASN A 311 11.88 43.10 10.08
C ASN A 311 12.58 42.35 11.20
N VAL A 312 12.73 42.98 12.36
CA VAL A 312 13.39 42.44 13.56
C VAL A 312 12.34 42.23 14.65
N PRO A 313 11.95 41.02 14.96
CA PRO A 313 11.01 40.74 16.06
C PRO A 313 11.73 40.93 17.40
N LEU A 314 11.40 41.98 18.14
CA LEU A 314 12.02 42.27 19.45
C LEU A 314 11.38 41.47 20.58
N TYR A 315 10.07 41.35 20.57
CA TYR A 315 9.31 40.60 21.57
C TYR A 315 7.97 40.13 21.00
N ALA A 316 7.67 38.86 21.18
CA ALA A 316 6.44 38.22 20.68
C ALA A 316 5.62 37.58 21.81
N GLY A 317 5.60 38.19 23.02
CA GLY A 317 4.80 37.67 24.14
C GLY A 317 5.19 36.27 24.63
N GLY A 318 6.41 35.80 24.33
CA GLY A 318 6.88 34.45 24.66
C GLY A 318 6.46 33.35 23.64
N ALA A 319 5.75 33.72 22.58
CA ALA A 319 5.23 32.74 21.59
C ALA A 319 6.34 31.89 20.95
N VAL A 320 7.44 32.50 20.50
CA VAL A 320 8.56 31.78 19.85
C VAL A 320 9.20 30.76 20.80
N ASN A 321 9.34 31.08 22.08
CA ASN A 321 9.83 30.13 23.07
C ASN A 321 8.85 28.98 23.31
N ALA A 322 7.56 29.27 23.31
CA ALA A 322 6.53 28.26 23.51
C ALA A 322 6.46 27.29 22.29
N THR A 323 6.44 27.84 21.07
CA THR A 323 6.42 26.99 19.83
C THR A 323 7.71 26.19 19.68
N THR A 324 8.88 26.76 20.09
CA THR A 324 10.14 26.01 20.11
C THR A 324 10.11 24.85 21.11
N ARG A 325 9.53 25.03 22.32
CA ARG A 325 9.38 23.94 23.29
C ARG A 325 8.38 22.89 22.77
N GLN A 326 7.29 23.32 22.12
CA GLN A 326 6.34 22.42 21.48
C GLN A 326 7.00 21.59 20.37
N ALA A 327 7.80 22.21 19.52
CA ALA A 327 8.57 21.53 18.49
C ALA A 327 9.60 20.55 19.06
N ALA A 328 10.26 20.92 20.18
CA ALA A 328 11.18 20.02 20.89
C ALA A 328 10.46 18.78 21.46
N ALA A 329 9.29 18.94 22.05
CA ALA A 329 8.46 17.82 22.47
C ALA A 329 8.01 16.95 21.27
N GLY A 330 7.69 17.58 20.13
CA GLY A 330 7.39 16.90 18.87
C GLY A 330 8.56 16.06 18.35
N TYR A 331 9.78 16.55 18.49
CA TYR A 331 10.99 15.80 18.13
C TYR A 331 11.20 14.57 19.04
N GLU A 332 11.04 14.71 20.35
CA GLU A 332 11.15 13.54 21.25
C GLU A 332 10.04 12.52 21.00
N ARG A 333 8.83 12.96 20.65
CA ARG A 333 7.75 12.07 20.20
C ARG A 333 8.14 11.30 18.93
N ALA A 334 8.73 11.97 17.94
CA ALA A 334 9.16 11.32 16.71
C ALA A 334 10.28 10.29 16.94
N ARG A 335 11.20 10.57 17.89
CA ARG A 335 12.22 9.59 18.32
C ARG A 335 11.61 8.37 18.96
N ALA A 336 10.67 8.56 19.88
CA ALA A 336 9.98 7.46 20.52
C ALA A 336 9.17 6.62 19.51
N ASP A 337 8.57 7.24 18.48
CA ASP A 337 7.90 6.53 17.37
C ASP A 337 8.90 5.69 16.56
N LEU A 338 10.08 6.23 16.26
CA LEU A 338 11.15 5.47 15.59
C LEU A 338 11.59 4.26 16.42
N ASP A 339 11.76 4.41 17.73
CA ASP A 339 12.12 3.32 18.63
C ASP A 339 11.01 2.25 18.67
N GLN A 340 9.75 2.68 18.74
CA GLN A 340 8.59 1.78 18.68
C GLN A 340 8.54 0.99 17.37
N ARG A 341 8.72 1.66 16.22
CA ARG A 341 8.74 1.02 14.89
C ARG A 341 9.92 0.05 14.77
N THR A 342 11.09 0.43 15.26
CA THR A 342 12.28 -0.43 15.28
C THR A 342 12.01 -1.72 16.06
N ASN A 343 11.38 -1.62 17.23
CA ASN A 343 10.98 -2.79 18.01
C ASN A 343 9.94 -3.64 17.27
N LYS A 344 8.93 -3.01 16.67
CA LYS A 344 7.89 -3.69 15.87
C LYS A 344 8.52 -4.48 14.72
N VAL A 345 9.34 -3.84 13.90
CA VAL A 345 10.03 -4.47 12.75
C VAL A 345 10.92 -5.62 13.22
N THR A 346 11.64 -5.46 14.33
CA THR A 346 12.49 -6.51 14.90
C THR A 346 11.67 -7.74 15.33
N VAL A 347 10.51 -7.53 15.95
CA VAL A 347 9.60 -8.62 16.35
C VAL A 347 8.98 -9.29 15.14
N GLU A 348 8.53 -8.52 14.14
CA GLU A 348 7.97 -9.04 12.90
C GLU A 348 9.00 -9.86 12.12
N LEU A 349 10.22 -9.37 12.01
CA LEU A 349 11.34 -10.08 11.37
C LEU A 349 11.62 -11.43 12.06
N ARG A 350 11.63 -11.46 13.41
CA ARG A 350 11.82 -12.70 14.17
C ARG A 350 10.69 -13.69 13.94
N LYS A 351 9.44 -13.21 13.93
CA LYS A 351 8.27 -14.04 13.61
C LYS A 351 8.36 -14.60 12.20
N ALA A 352 8.69 -13.74 11.21
CA ALA A 352 8.81 -14.15 9.82
C ALA A 352 9.91 -15.20 9.63
N LEU A 353 11.09 -15.00 10.20
CA LEU A 353 12.20 -15.97 10.14
C LEU A 353 11.83 -17.31 10.80
N SER A 354 11.23 -17.26 11.99
CA SER A 354 10.75 -18.47 12.69
C SER A 354 9.70 -19.21 11.87
N LEU A 355 8.79 -18.47 11.22
CA LEU A 355 7.75 -19.05 10.35
C LEU A 355 8.37 -19.75 9.14
N VAL A 356 9.34 -19.14 8.45
CA VAL A 356 10.05 -19.78 7.33
C VAL A 356 10.72 -21.08 7.79
N GLN A 357 11.49 -21.03 8.88
CA GLN A 357 12.20 -22.19 9.40
C GLN A 357 11.26 -23.32 9.86
N SER A 358 10.14 -22.98 10.49
CA SER A 358 9.13 -23.97 10.89
C SER A 358 8.38 -24.54 9.70
N SER A 359 8.09 -23.72 8.68
CA SER A 359 7.42 -24.15 7.44
C SER A 359 8.25 -25.18 6.69
N VAL A 360 9.57 -25.02 6.60
CA VAL A 360 10.47 -25.99 5.96
C VAL A 360 10.33 -27.37 6.65
N ARG A 361 10.44 -27.42 7.97
CA ARG A 361 10.30 -28.66 8.76
C ARG A 361 8.90 -29.25 8.65
N LYS A 362 7.88 -28.41 8.63
CA LYS A 362 6.48 -28.84 8.49
C LYS A 362 6.23 -29.48 7.12
N ILE A 363 6.76 -28.88 6.03
CA ILE A 363 6.63 -29.45 4.68
C ILE A 363 7.31 -30.81 4.59
N ASP A 364 8.54 -30.96 5.10
CA ASP A 364 9.25 -32.25 5.11
C ASP A 364 8.47 -33.34 5.86
N ALA A 365 7.92 -33.00 7.04
CA ALA A 365 7.09 -33.90 7.81
C ALA A 365 5.79 -34.28 7.07
N LEU A 366 5.13 -33.32 6.42
CA LEU A 366 3.87 -33.55 5.70
C LEU A 366 4.07 -34.34 4.40
N VAL A 367 5.20 -34.18 3.71
CA VAL A 367 5.56 -35.02 2.56
C VAL A 367 5.61 -36.50 2.98
N LYS A 368 6.32 -36.79 4.10
CA LYS A 368 6.38 -38.15 4.67
C LYS A 368 5.02 -38.64 5.16
N ALA A 369 4.21 -37.77 5.74
CA ALA A 369 2.85 -38.11 6.17
C ALA A 369 1.94 -38.46 5.00
N VAL A 370 2.01 -37.75 3.89
CA VAL A 370 1.25 -38.07 2.68
C VAL A 370 1.68 -39.41 2.09
N GLU A 371 2.99 -39.68 2.00
CA GLU A 371 3.52 -40.95 1.52
C GLU A 371 3.05 -42.11 2.40
N SER A 372 3.21 -41.99 3.73
CA SER A 372 2.76 -43.00 4.70
C SER A 372 1.24 -43.23 4.64
N SER A 373 0.44 -42.15 4.48
CA SER A 373 -1.03 -42.25 4.36
C SER A 373 -1.46 -42.94 3.08
N LYS A 374 -0.75 -42.72 1.95
CA LYS A 374 -0.99 -43.45 0.69
C LYS A 374 -0.72 -44.95 0.85
N LEU A 375 0.40 -45.28 1.48
CA LEU A 375 0.75 -46.70 1.75
C LEU A 375 -0.25 -47.34 2.72
N LEU A 376 -0.68 -46.63 3.77
CA LEU A 376 -1.68 -47.09 4.71
C LEU A 376 -3.02 -47.40 3.98
N MET A 377 -3.45 -46.52 3.10
CA MET A 377 -4.68 -46.70 2.33
C MET A 377 -4.62 -47.99 1.49
N VAL A 378 -3.53 -48.20 0.75
CA VAL A 378 -3.31 -49.40 -0.06
C VAL A 378 -3.25 -50.68 0.80
N ALA A 379 -2.51 -50.66 1.90
CA ALA A 379 -2.39 -51.79 2.83
C ALA A 379 -3.73 -52.12 3.51
N THR A 380 -4.51 -51.09 3.88
CA THR A 380 -5.86 -51.28 4.45
C THR A 380 -6.82 -51.93 3.44
N GLU A 381 -6.79 -51.48 2.19
CA GLU A 381 -7.60 -52.10 1.13
C GLU A 381 -7.28 -53.61 0.95
N GLN A 382 -5.99 -53.95 0.93
CA GLN A 382 -5.58 -55.37 0.82
C GLN A 382 -5.98 -56.19 2.07
N SER A 383 -5.87 -55.59 3.25
CA SER A 383 -6.24 -56.25 4.50
C SER A 383 -7.74 -56.50 4.65
N ILE A 384 -8.57 -55.61 4.08
CA ILE A 384 -10.03 -55.80 4.00
C ILE A 384 -10.36 -56.94 3.05
N LYS A 385 -9.69 -57.02 1.86
CA LYS A 385 -9.86 -58.12 0.92
C LYS A 385 -9.46 -59.46 1.54
N GLY A 386 -8.52 -59.48 2.47
CA GLY A 386 -8.10 -60.61 3.29
C GLY A 386 -8.98 -60.91 4.52
N GLY A 387 -10.01 -60.13 4.78
CA GLY A 387 -10.93 -60.32 5.90
C GLY A 387 -10.34 -59.93 7.30
N VAL A 388 -9.19 -59.24 7.33
CA VAL A 388 -8.49 -58.87 8.58
C VAL A 388 -8.94 -57.52 9.12
N ARG A 389 -9.35 -56.60 8.27
CA ARG A 389 -9.79 -55.23 8.62
C ARG A 389 -11.22 -54.93 8.18
N ILE A 390 -11.84 -53.95 8.81
CA ILE A 390 -13.22 -53.55 8.57
C ILE A 390 -13.30 -52.28 7.70
N ASN A 391 -14.49 -52.04 7.14
CA ASN A 391 -14.76 -50.89 6.30
C ASN A 391 -14.40 -49.53 6.96
N LEU A 392 -14.66 -49.39 8.26
CA LEU A 392 -14.34 -48.18 9.01
C LEU A 392 -12.84 -47.81 8.95
N ASP A 393 -11.95 -48.81 8.96
CA ASP A 393 -10.50 -48.57 8.84
C ASP A 393 -10.15 -47.95 7.47
N MET A 394 -10.84 -48.34 6.40
CA MET A 394 -10.68 -47.76 5.05
C MET A 394 -11.14 -46.31 5.03
N LEU A 395 -12.31 -46.01 5.56
CA LEU A 395 -12.85 -44.65 5.63
C LEU A 395 -11.92 -43.73 6.43
N ASN A 396 -11.33 -44.20 7.50
CA ASN A 396 -10.37 -43.47 8.31
C ASN A 396 -9.03 -43.25 7.57
N ALA A 397 -8.54 -44.25 6.85
CA ALA A 397 -7.32 -44.12 6.03
C ALA A 397 -7.51 -43.11 4.89
N GLN A 398 -8.67 -43.11 4.24
CA GLN A 398 -9.03 -42.12 3.23
C GLN A 398 -9.09 -40.71 3.78
N GLN A 399 -9.73 -40.50 4.96
CA GLN A 399 -9.79 -39.20 5.63
C GLN A 399 -8.40 -38.71 6.03
N GLN A 400 -7.52 -39.60 6.52
CA GLN A 400 -6.15 -39.26 6.89
C GLN A 400 -5.33 -38.83 5.67
N LEU A 401 -5.46 -39.49 4.55
CA LEU A 401 -4.78 -39.11 3.31
C LEU A 401 -5.26 -37.74 2.81
N TYR A 402 -6.57 -37.49 2.77
CA TYR A 402 -7.14 -36.20 2.41
C TYR A 402 -6.59 -35.07 3.29
N THR A 403 -6.62 -35.24 4.61
CA THR A 403 -6.12 -34.25 5.55
C THR A 403 -4.63 -33.98 5.35
N SER A 404 -3.83 -35.03 5.16
CA SER A 404 -2.38 -34.87 4.93
C SER A 404 -2.06 -34.15 3.63
N GLN A 405 -2.80 -34.42 2.55
CA GLN A 405 -2.64 -33.74 1.25
C GLN A 405 -3.04 -32.27 1.34
N ARG A 406 -4.18 -31.94 1.96
CA ARG A 406 -4.64 -30.59 2.18
C ARG A 406 -3.62 -29.77 3.00
N ASP A 407 -3.14 -30.33 4.09
CA ASP A 407 -2.20 -29.67 5.00
C ASP A 407 -0.84 -29.45 4.33
N LEU A 408 -0.41 -30.37 3.45
CA LEU A 408 0.79 -30.20 2.64
C LEU A 408 0.64 -29.06 1.63
N ALA A 409 -0.48 -28.99 0.90
CA ALA A 409 -0.75 -27.90 -0.02
C ALA A 409 -0.73 -26.55 0.70
N GLN A 410 -1.44 -26.42 1.82
CA GLN A 410 -1.45 -25.23 2.64
C GLN A 410 -0.04 -24.82 3.14
N ALA A 411 0.76 -25.79 3.58
CA ALA A 411 2.10 -25.53 4.06
C ALA A 411 3.03 -25.00 2.99
N ARG A 412 2.91 -25.49 1.72
CA ARG A 412 3.68 -25.00 0.57
C ARG A 412 3.35 -23.54 0.25
N TYR A 413 2.06 -23.18 0.12
CA TYR A 413 1.65 -21.79 -0.12
C TYR A 413 2.06 -20.86 1.03
N SER A 414 1.87 -21.30 2.28
CA SER A 414 2.28 -20.54 3.45
C SER A 414 3.79 -20.29 3.49
N TYR A 415 4.62 -21.24 3.05
CA TYR A 415 6.06 -21.07 2.95
C TYR A 415 6.44 -19.98 1.94
N LEU A 416 5.87 -20.01 0.73
CA LEU A 416 6.16 -19.02 -0.30
C LEU A 416 5.86 -17.60 0.20
N LEU A 417 4.70 -17.42 0.83
CA LEU A 417 4.33 -16.12 1.40
C LEU A 417 5.22 -15.72 2.59
N ALA A 418 5.64 -16.69 3.43
CA ALA A 418 6.51 -16.43 4.57
C ALA A 418 7.90 -15.94 4.14
N VAL A 419 8.46 -16.49 3.06
CA VAL A 419 9.75 -16.03 2.48
C VAL A 419 9.64 -14.58 2.01
N LEU A 420 8.59 -14.24 1.29
CA LEU A 420 8.38 -12.85 0.83
C LEU A 420 8.15 -11.88 2.00
N ARG A 421 7.39 -12.29 3.03
CA ARG A 421 7.20 -11.49 4.26
C ARG A 421 8.52 -11.26 5.00
N LEU A 422 9.40 -12.25 5.05
CA LEU A 422 10.72 -12.10 5.64
C LEU A 422 11.57 -11.08 4.88
N ARG A 423 11.57 -11.15 3.55
CA ARG A 423 12.30 -10.20 2.71
C ARG A 423 11.71 -8.79 2.78
N ALA A 424 10.40 -8.65 2.80
CA ALA A 424 9.73 -7.37 3.00
C ALA A 424 10.07 -6.75 4.37
N ALA A 425 10.01 -7.54 5.45
CA ALA A 425 10.40 -7.08 6.78
C ALA A 425 11.88 -6.68 6.86
N ALA A 426 12.74 -7.34 6.10
CA ALA A 426 14.15 -6.98 5.97
C ALA A 426 14.41 -5.78 5.03
N GLY A 427 13.39 -5.28 4.30
CA GLY A 427 13.56 -4.22 3.31
C GLY A 427 14.34 -4.65 2.07
N THR A 428 14.37 -5.95 1.79
CA THR A 428 15.12 -6.54 0.67
C THR A 428 14.22 -7.19 -0.39
N LEU A 429 12.91 -6.99 -0.29
CA LEU A 429 11.96 -7.51 -1.27
C LEU A 429 12.12 -6.76 -2.60
N THR A 430 12.29 -7.51 -3.69
CA THR A 430 12.45 -6.99 -5.04
C THR A 430 11.53 -7.71 -6.02
N ASP A 431 11.31 -7.13 -7.20
CA ASP A 431 10.58 -7.80 -8.30
C ASP A 431 11.22 -9.14 -8.69
N THR A 432 12.52 -9.29 -8.50
CA THR A 432 13.24 -10.56 -8.75
C THR A 432 12.74 -11.66 -7.81
N ASP A 433 12.44 -11.33 -6.56
CA ASP A 433 11.95 -12.28 -5.58
C ASP A 433 10.53 -12.76 -5.92
N ILE A 434 9.69 -11.83 -6.40
CA ILE A 434 8.34 -12.17 -6.89
C ILE A 434 8.45 -13.11 -8.10
N ARG A 435 9.36 -12.85 -9.04
CA ARG A 435 9.60 -13.75 -10.19
C ARG A 435 10.16 -15.10 -9.77
N GLN A 436 11.03 -15.16 -8.75
CA GLN A 436 11.50 -16.43 -8.20
C GLN A 436 10.35 -17.26 -7.60
N VAL A 437 9.43 -16.59 -6.87
CA VAL A 437 8.22 -17.25 -6.39
C VAL A 437 7.29 -17.64 -7.54
N ALA A 438 7.15 -16.79 -8.56
CA ALA A 438 6.35 -17.10 -9.75
C ALA A 438 6.86 -18.35 -10.51
N ALA A 439 8.16 -18.63 -10.47
CA ALA A 439 8.75 -19.80 -11.11
C ALA A 439 8.33 -21.16 -10.49
N TYR A 440 7.68 -21.16 -9.32
CA TYR A 440 7.07 -22.38 -8.75
C TYR A 440 5.71 -22.72 -9.37
N PHE A 441 5.11 -21.80 -10.13
CA PHE A 441 3.80 -21.93 -10.75
C PHE A 441 3.94 -22.09 -12.26
N HIS A 442 3.23 -23.08 -12.85
CA HIS A 442 3.22 -23.35 -14.30
C HIS A 442 2.02 -24.21 -14.72
#